data_a8439ecd3a21346f28b4d802d1c9c3b8
#
_entry.id   a8439ecd3a21346f28b4d802d1c9c3b8
#
_cell.length_a   1.000
_cell.length_b   1.000
_cell.length_c   1.000
_cell.angle_alpha   90.00
_cell.angle_beta   90.00
_cell.angle_gamma   90.00
#
_symmetry.space_group_name_H-M   'P 1'
#
loop_
_entity.id
_entity.type
_entity.pdbx_description
1 polymer ?
#
loop_
_entity_poly.entity_id
_entity_poly.type
_entity_poly.pdbx_seq_one_letter_code
_entity_poly.pdbx_strand_id
1 'polypeptide(L)'
;MKKRLLGLLLAVCLAVLPLLTFTVSAAETATPSLWLERSEVYTYLREQLSTGATTIPLSAYNLTADLLTGLMQDIRYTSPELFFVDKRYEYSYSGETIVSLFPQYTLSEEDLTAAQEEYTGYLETLYALADDDWSNFETALFYHDFLAANYEYDTSYSIYDAYGFLKNQKGVCQAYTLTYTALMDHFGIPCTYVSSENMNHIWNAVYVDGSWYHLDVTHDDPVYDREGRVKHDYFLSGSLTTAEKKAGATDMVVGGAGIVFSENNHPFYELLCTSNAAIVEGRGKWYGIFADDSSAWLSEIDFDSAVTVKAD
;
A
#
# COMPACT_ATOMS: atom_id res chain seq x y z
N MET A 1 42.05 -17.58 77.61
CA MET A 1 42.13 -17.61 76.17
C MET A 1 40.69 -17.31 75.61
N LYS A 2 40.43 -16.09 75.18
CA LYS A 2 39.10 -15.66 74.70
C LYS A 2 39.21 -15.49 73.20
N LYS A 3 38.47 -16.31 72.41
CA LYS A 3 38.28 -16.14 70.99
C LYS A 3 37.21 -15.11 70.74
N ARG A 4 37.57 -14.03 70.04
CA ARG A 4 36.63 -13.03 69.55
C ARG A 4 36.13 -13.48 68.17
N LEU A 5 34.81 -13.62 68.05
CA LEU A 5 34.11 -13.82 66.79
C LEU A 5 33.90 -12.47 66.15
N LEU A 6 34.45 -12.28 64.98
CA LEU A 6 34.28 -11.08 64.15
C LEU A 6 33.10 -11.32 63.20
N GLY A 7 31.98 -10.65 63.48
CA GLY A 7 30.81 -10.71 62.59
C GLY A 7 31.00 -9.75 61.38
N LEU A 8 30.96 -10.33 60.20
CA LEU A 8 31.00 -9.62 58.93
C LEU A 8 29.57 -9.18 58.57
N LEU A 9 29.28 -7.87 58.67
CA LEU A 9 28.05 -7.31 58.18
C LEU A 9 28.20 -7.14 56.65
N LEU A 10 27.48 -7.96 55.90
CA LEU A 10 27.31 -7.77 54.45
C LEU A 10 26.21 -6.72 54.20
N ALA A 11 26.64 -5.50 53.88
CA ALA A 11 25.69 -4.48 53.40
C ALA A 11 25.34 -4.78 51.94
N VAL A 12 24.12 -5.26 51.71
CA VAL A 12 23.56 -5.38 50.35
C VAL A 12 23.08 -4.00 49.92
N CYS A 13 23.89 -3.34 49.10
CA CYS A 13 23.44 -2.15 48.36
C CYS A 13 22.47 -2.60 47.28
N LEU A 14 21.18 -2.51 47.51
CA LEU A 14 20.16 -2.52 46.48
C LEU A 14 20.32 -1.22 45.64
N ALA A 15 21.02 -1.33 44.53
CA ALA A 15 20.96 -0.30 43.50
C ALA A 15 19.57 -0.31 42.89
N VAL A 16 18.75 0.68 43.29
CA VAL A 16 17.51 0.98 42.57
C VAL A 16 17.89 1.58 41.23
N LEU A 17 17.93 0.74 40.20
CA LEU A 17 17.94 1.22 38.81
C LEU A 17 16.62 1.99 38.58
N PRO A 18 16.65 3.24 38.11
CA PRO A 18 15.44 3.89 37.65
C PRO A 18 14.89 3.06 36.48
N LEU A 19 13.68 2.54 36.63
CA LEU A 19 12.89 2.08 35.50
C LEU A 19 12.74 3.29 34.58
N LEU A 20 13.53 3.32 33.51
CA LEU A 20 13.24 4.14 32.35
C LEU A 20 11.92 3.58 31.78
N THR A 21 10.82 4.17 32.17
CA THR A 21 9.56 4.03 31.45
C THR A 21 9.78 4.69 30.11
N PHE A 22 10.11 3.90 29.08
CA PHE A 22 9.91 4.31 27.72
C PHE A 22 8.39 4.51 27.58
N THR A 23 7.95 5.74 27.56
CA THR A 23 6.68 6.08 26.97
C THR A 23 6.84 5.80 25.49
N VAL A 24 6.41 4.61 25.04
CA VAL A 24 6.11 4.38 23.64
C VAL A 24 5.07 5.44 23.31
N SER A 25 5.49 6.48 22.60
CA SER A 25 4.56 7.36 21.88
C SER A 25 3.74 6.41 21.04
N ALA A 26 2.43 6.36 21.27
CA ALA A 26 1.57 5.58 20.43
C ALA A 26 1.81 6.08 18.99
N ALA A 27 2.51 5.28 18.19
CA ALA A 27 2.46 5.44 16.75
C ALA A 27 0.97 5.58 16.42
N GLU A 28 0.59 6.61 15.68
CA GLU A 28 -0.79 6.77 15.22
C GLU A 28 -1.14 5.47 14.49
N THR A 29 -1.83 4.58 15.21
CA THR A 29 -2.26 3.32 14.64
C THR A 29 -3.44 3.65 13.74
N ALA A 30 -3.21 3.55 12.43
CA ALA A 30 -4.31 3.62 11.47
C ALA A 30 -5.43 2.67 11.91
N THR A 31 -6.67 3.11 11.79
CA THR A 31 -7.82 2.28 12.17
C THR A 31 -7.94 1.11 11.18
N PRO A 32 -7.97 -0.16 11.65
CA PRO A 32 -8.21 -1.30 10.76
C PRO A 32 -9.56 -1.17 10.08
N SER A 33 -9.64 -1.60 8.83
CA SER A 33 -10.90 -1.63 8.10
C SER A 33 -11.86 -2.73 8.60
N LEU A 34 -13.13 -2.57 8.31
CA LEU A 34 -14.19 -3.46 8.82
C LEU A 34 -14.15 -4.89 8.24
N TRP A 35 -13.56 -5.10 7.06
CA TRP A 35 -13.54 -6.42 6.42
C TRP A 35 -12.83 -7.49 7.26
N LEU A 36 -11.90 -7.08 8.11
CA LEU A 36 -11.17 -7.99 9.02
C LEU A 36 -12.03 -8.59 10.11
N GLU A 37 -12.96 -7.80 10.63
CA GLU A 37 -13.92 -8.27 11.63
C GLU A 37 -15.01 -9.12 10.99
N ARG A 38 -15.14 -9.07 9.67
CA ARG A 38 -16.21 -9.68 8.89
C ARG A 38 -15.69 -10.45 7.67
N SER A 39 -14.52 -11.10 7.81
CA SER A 39 -13.81 -11.77 6.72
C SER A 39 -14.67 -12.77 5.93
N GLU A 40 -15.60 -13.48 6.59
CA GLU A 40 -16.50 -14.43 5.94
C GLU A 40 -17.46 -13.74 4.98
N VAL A 41 -18.13 -12.67 5.41
CA VAL A 41 -19.06 -11.92 4.54
C VAL A 41 -18.34 -11.11 3.48
N TYR A 42 -17.13 -10.61 3.78
CA TYR A 42 -16.27 -9.95 2.80
C TYR A 42 -15.94 -10.90 1.64
N THR A 43 -15.44 -12.11 1.96
CA THR A 43 -15.13 -13.15 0.95
C THR A 43 -16.36 -13.52 0.14
N TYR A 44 -17.48 -13.76 0.82
CA TYR A 44 -18.75 -14.08 0.16
C TYR A 44 -19.19 -12.97 -0.81
N LEU A 45 -19.16 -11.70 -0.38
CA LEU A 45 -19.52 -10.56 -1.23
C LEU A 45 -18.60 -10.47 -2.46
N ARG A 46 -17.30 -10.59 -2.26
CA ARG A 46 -16.31 -10.54 -3.34
C ARG A 46 -16.55 -11.65 -4.37
N GLU A 47 -16.79 -12.87 -3.92
CA GLU A 47 -17.12 -14.01 -4.78
C GLU A 47 -18.43 -13.77 -5.56
N GLN A 48 -19.48 -13.29 -4.89
CA GLN A 48 -20.75 -13.03 -5.58
C GLN A 48 -20.64 -11.90 -6.60
N LEU A 49 -19.93 -10.83 -6.27
CA LEU A 49 -19.68 -9.69 -7.17
C LEU A 49 -18.86 -10.12 -8.39
N SER A 50 -17.88 -11.01 -8.22
CA SER A 50 -17.04 -11.49 -9.33
C SER A 50 -17.83 -12.29 -10.38
N THR A 51 -18.93 -12.91 -9.97
CA THR A 51 -19.81 -13.64 -10.89
C THR A 51 -20.87 -12.76 -11.59
N GLY A 52 -20.90 -11.46 -11.29
CA GLY A 52 -21.93 -10.55 -11.80
C GLY A 52 -23.32 -10.78 -11.20
N ALA A 53 -23.40 -11.32 -9.98
CA ALA A 53 -24.67 -11.61 -9.32
C ALA A 53 -25.52 -10.33 -9.17
N THR A 54 -26.75 -10.35 -9.68
CA THR A 54 -27.68 -9.19 -9.62
C THR A 54 -28.43 -9.10 -8.28
N THR A 55 -28.43 -10.17 -7.50
CA THR A 55 -29.02 -10.22 -6.16
C THR A 55 -28.16 -11.10 -5.27
N ILE A 56 -27.67 -10.52 -4.16
CA ILE A 56 -26.80 -11.21 -3.20
C ILE A 56 -27.53 -11.30 -1.86
N PRO A 57 -27.95 -12.51 -1.41
CA PRO A 57 -28.60 -12.71 -0.11
C PRO A 57 -27.65 -12.44 1.05
N LEU A 58 -28.07 -11.62 2.04
CA LEU A 58 -27.24 -11.20 3.18
C LEU A 58 -27.89 -11.46 4.54
N SER A 59 -29.09 -12.03 4.59
CA SER A 59 -29.85 -12.25 5.84
C SER A 59 -29.11 -13.09 6.88
N ALA A 60 -28.15 -13.94 6.47
CA ALA A 60 -27.37 -14.80 7.36
C ALA A 60 -26.29 -14.03 8.15
N TYR A 61 -25.91 -12.83 7.72
CA TYR A 61 -24.74 -12.10 8.22
C TYR A 61 -25.06 -10.98 9.22
N ASN A 62 -26.33 -10.68 9.45
CA ASN A 62 -26.79 -9.64 10.39
C ASN A 62 -26.12 -8.27 10.15
N LEU A 63 -26.00 -7.86 8.90
CA LEU A 63 -25.36 -6.60 8.52
C LEU A 63 -26.31 -5.42 8.74
N THR A 64 -25.77 -4.33 9.29
CA THR A 64 -26.38 -3.00 9.23
C THR A 64 -25.97 -2.28 7.95
N ALA A 65 -26.64 -1.16 7.61
CA ALA A 65 -26.29 -0.36 6.44
C ALA A 65 -24.88 0.19 6.51
N ASP A 66 -24.41 0.62 7.70
CA ASP A 66 -23.05 1.14 7.88
C ASP A 66 -21.99 0.04 7.68
N LEU A 67 -22.23 -1.18 8.20
CA LEU A 67 -21.34 -2.31 7.99
C LEU A 67 -21.28 -2.71 6.52
N LEU A 68 -22.42 -2.74 5.82
CA LEU A 68 -22.42 -3.02 4.39
C LEU A 68 -21.65 -1.95 3.60
N THR A 69 -21.83 -0.68 3.94
CA THR A 69 -21.11 0.42 3.29
C THR A 69 -19.61 0.29 3.46
N GLY A 70 -19.13 -0.01 4.69
CA GLY A 70 -17.71 -0.23 4.96
C GLY A 70 -17.16 -1.43 4.18
N LEU A 71 -17.88 -2.56 4.16
CA LEU A 71 -17.47 -3.76 3.40
C LEU A 71 -17.39 -3.51 1.89
N MET A 72 -18.36 -2.79 1.32
CA MET A 72 -18.33 -2.43 -0.09
C MET A 72 -17.22 -1.44 -0.43
N GLN A 73 -16.85 -0.57 0.51
CA GLN A 73 -15.70 0.31 0.37
C GLN A 73 -14.39 -0.49 0.42
N ASP A 74 -14.25 -1.40 1.38
CA ASP A 74 -13.08 -2.27 1.49
C ASP A 74 -12.88 -3.11 0.22
N ILE A 75 -13.95 -3.73 -0.29
CA ILE A 75 -13.91 -4.49 -1.55
C ILE A 75 -13.43 -3.61 -2.71
N ARG A 76 -13.95 -2.38 -2.81
CA ARG A 76 -13.53 -1.44 -3.86
C ARG A 76 -12.04 -1.10 -3.79
N TYR A 77 -11.46 -1.05 -2.59
CA TYR A 77 -10.06 -0.66 -2.40
C TYR A 77 -9.06 -1.82 -2.38
N THR A 78 -9.58 -3.09 -2.33
CA THR A 78 -8.74 -4.27 -2.24
C THR A 78 -8.96 -5.29 -3.36
N SER A 79 -9.87 -5.02 -4.29
CA SER A 79 -10.26 -5.98 -5.34
C SER A 79 -10.14 -5.33 -6.72
N PRO A 80 -8.91 -5.14 -7.24
CA PRO A 80 -8.68 -4.51 -8.53
C PRO A 80 -9.35 -5.24 -9.70
N GLU A 81 -9.59 -6.54 -9.57
CA GLU A 81 -10.27 -7.39 -10.55
C GLU A 81 -11.78 -7.09 -10.66
N LEU A 82 -12.35 -6.41 -9.65
CA LEU A 82 -13.77 -6.02 -9.65
C LEU A 82 -14.00 -4.61 -10.24
N PHE A 83 -13.17 -4.17 -11.17
CA PHE A 83 -13.21 -2.86 -11.82
C PHE A 83 -14.57 -2.50 -12.46
N PHE A 84 -15.38 -3.50 -12.76
CA PHE A 84 -16.69 -3.36 -13.38
C PHE A 84 -17.85 -3.19 -12.39
N VAL A 85 -17.59 -3.28 -11.07
CA VAL A 85 -18.61 -3.06 -10.03
C VAL A 85 -18.77 -1.57 -9.78
N ASP A 86 -19.99 -1.04 -10.02
CA ASP A 86 -20.28 0.38 -9.77
C ASP A 86 -20.25 0.69 -8.26
N LYS A 87 -19.93 1.93 -7.92
CA LYS A 87 -20.03 2.42 -6.54
C LYS A 87 -21.47 2.50 -6.02
N ARG A 88 -22.44 2.51 -6.91
CA ARG A 88 -23.87 2.55 -6.61
C ARG A 88 -24.39 1.12 -6.46
N TYR A 89 -25.21 0.92 -5.45
CA TYR A 89 -25.93 -0.31 -5.21
C TYR A 89 -27.22 0.00 -4.44
N GLU A 90 -28.15 -0.91 -4.48
CA GLU A 90 -29.37 -0.89 -3.68
C GLU A 90 -29.36 -2.05 -2.71
N TYR A 91 -30.12 -1.96 -1.64
CA TYR A 91 -30.31 -3.06 -0.70
C TYR A 91 -31.72 -3.09 -0.14
N SER A 92 -32.15 -4.28 0.27
CA SER A 92 -33.36 -4.48 1.05
C SER A 92 -33.01 -4.77 2.50
N TYR A 93 -33.93 -4.41 3.41
CA TYR A 93 -33.74 -4.61 4.84
C TYR A 93 -35.01 -5.10 5.53
N SER A 94 -34.84 -5.73 6.70
CA SER A 94 -35.92 -6.11 7.61
C SER A 94 -35.53 -5.67 9.02
N GLY A 95 -36.26 -4.71 9.59
CA GLY A 95 -35.82 -4.02 10.78
C GLY A 95 -34.54 -3.20 10.48
N GLU A 96 -33.46 -3.47 11.19
CA GLU A 96 -32.16 -2.84 10.97
C GLU A 96 -31.16 -3.73 10.20
N THR A 97 -31.61 -4.95 9.81
CA THR A 97 -30.74 -5.94 9.18
C THR A 97 -30.93 -5.94 7.67
N ILE A 98 -29.82 -5.90 6.92
CA ILE A 98 -29.80 -6.05 5.48
C ILE A 98 -30.16 -7.49 5.09
N VAL A 99 -31.09 -7.62 4.15
CA VAL A 99 -31.58 -8.93 3.65
C VAL A 99 -30.94 -9.28 2.33
N SER A 100 -30.82 -8.32 1.41
CA SER A 100 -30.22 -8.54 0.09
C SER A 100 -29.54 -7.28 -0.40
N LEU A 101 -28.44 -7.46 -1.15
CA LEU A 101 -27.74 -6.43 -1.91
C LEU A 101 -28.07 -6.60 -3.41
N PHE A 102 -28.26 -5.48 -4.09
CA PHE A 102 -28.47 -5.38 -5.54
C PHE A 102 -27.38 -4.51 -6.14
N PRO A 103 -26.22 -5.10 -6.47
CA PRO A 103 -25.12 -4.35 -7.04
C PRO A 103 -25.47 -3.82 -8.44
N GLN A 104 -24.78 -2.76 -8.84
CA GLN A 104 -24.82 -2.25 -10.20
C GLN A 104 -23.45 -2.49 -10.86
N TYR A 105 -23.46 -2.70 -12.14
CA TYR A 105 -22.27 -2.98 -12.94
C TYR A 105 -22.12 -1.93 -14.02
N THR A 106 -20.88 -1.55 -14.31
CA THR A 106 -20.55 -0.52 -15.33
C THR A 106 -20.49 -1.08 -16.74
N LEU A 107 -20.36 -2.40 -16.87
CA LEU A 107 -20.27 -3.14 -18.13
C LEU A 107 -21.46 -4.08 -18.28
N SER A 108 -21.86 -4.33 -19.52
CA SER A 108 -22.79 -5.41 -19.85
C SER A 108 -22.10 -6.78 -19.70
N GLU A 109 -22.86 -7.86 -19.57
CA GLU A 109 -22.30 -9.23 -19.50
C GLU A 109 -21.49 -9.57 -20.77
N GLU A 110 -21.90 -9.08 -21.93
CA GLU A 110 -21.21 -9.27 -23.20
C GLU A 110 -19.85 -8.55 -23.23
N ASP A 111 -19.80 -7.30 -22.72
CA ASP A 111 -18.56 -6.51 -22.68
C ASP A 111 -17.61 -6.94 -21.57
N LEU A 112 -18.13 -7.52 -20.49
CA LEU A 112 -17.37 -7.88 -19.30
C LEU A 112 -16.27 -8.89 -19.61
N THR A 113 -16.60 -9.96 -20.33
CA THR A 113 -15.62 -11.01 -20.67
C THR A 113 -14.44 -10.44 -21.45
N ALA A 114 -14.74 -9.63 -22.46
CA ALA A 114 -13.70 -9.00 -23.27
C ALA A 114 -12.83 -8.02 -22.43
N ALA A 115 -13.44 -7.26 -21.52
CA ALA A 115 -12.73 -6.34 -20.64
C ALA A 115 -11.85 -7.09 -19.62
N GLN A 116 -12.31 -8.22 -19.10
CA GLN A 116 -11.53 -9.07 -18.18
C GLN A 116 -10.33 -9.71 -18.90
N GLU A 117 -10.51 -10.19 -20.14
CA GLU A 117 -9.42 -10.70 -20.94
C GLU A 117 -8.38 -9.62 -21.25
N GLU A 118 -8.84 -8.40 -21.64
CA GLU A 118 -7.96 -7.26 -21.87
C GLU A 118 -7.21 -6.84 -20.61
N TYR A 119 -7.88 -6.76 -19.46
CA TYR A 119 -7.26 -6.45 -18.17
C TYR A 119 -6.18 -7.46 -17.79
N THR A 120 -6.49 -8.76 -17.93
CA THR A 120 -5.54 -9.84 -17.68
C THR A 120 -4.33 -9.72 -18.61
N GLY A 121 -4.52 -9.43 -19.90
CA GLY A 121 -3.44 -9.24 -20.85
C GLY A 121 -2.53 -8.05 -20.50
N TYR A 122 -3.07 -6.96 -20.00
CA TYR A 122 -2.26 -5.84 -19.48
C TYR A 122 -1.41 -6.28 -18.28
N LEU A 123 -2.02 -6.96 -17.32
CA LEU A 123 -1.29 -7.44 -16.13
C LEU A 123 -0.20 -8.45 -16.48
N GLU A 124 -0.48 -9.42 -17.35
CA GLU A 124 0.52 -10.39 -17.82
C GLU A 124 1.72 -9.71 -18.50
N THR A 125 1.44 -8.65 -19.27
CA THR A 125 2.50 -7.85 -19.89
C THR A 125 3.38 -7.16 -18.84
N LEU A 126 2.77 -6.64 -17.77
CA LEU A 126 3.52 -6.02 -16.68
C LEU A 126 4.28 -7.05 -15.87
N TYR A 127 3.68 -8.18 -15.52
CA TYR A 127 4.34 -9.25 -14.74
C TYR A 127 5.61 -9.75 -15.42
N ALA A 128 5.60 -9.83 -16.76
CA ALA A 128 6.75 -10.27 -17.55
C ALA A 128 7.94 -9.27 -17.56
N LEU A 129 7.79 -8.09 -16.97
CA LEU A 129 8.87 -7.10 -16.88
C LEU A 129 9.80 -7.33 -15.69
N ALA A 130 9.32 -7.99 -14.63
CA ALA A 130 10.12 -8.27 -13.45
C ALA A 130 10.94 -9.55 -13.62
N ASP A 131 12.09 -9.61 -12.96
CA ASP A 131 12.91 -10.82 -12.87
C ASP A 131 12.47 -11.63 -11.64
N ASP A 132 12.32 -12.95 -11.79
CA ASP A 132 11.91 -13.87 -10.72
C ASP A 132 12.95 -13.94 -9.57
N ASP A 133 14.18 -13.53 -9.83
CA ASP A 133 15.27 -13.52 -8.83
C ASP A 133 15.31 -12.21 -8.00
N TRP A 134 14.46 -11.22 -8.30
CA TRP A 134 14.44 -9.98 -7.52
C TRP A 134 13.87 -10.18 -6.11
N SER A 135 14.44 -9.45 -5.15
CA SER A 135 13.90 -9.34 -3.81
C SER A 135 12.56 -8.59 -3.79
N ASN A 136 11.80 -8.73 -2.69
CA ASN A 136 10.55 -7.98 -2.52
C ASN A 136 10.78 -6.46 -2.61
N PHE A 137 11.92 -5.98 -2.13
CA PHE A 137 12.30 -4.57 -2.22
C PHE A 137 12.51 -4.14 -3.68
N GLU A 138 13.28 -4.91 -4.46
CA GLU A 138 13.57 -4.61 -5.86
C GLU A 138 12.31 -4.64 -6.72
N THR A 139 11.45 -5.64 -6.51
CA THR A 139 10.14 -5.74 -7.17
C THR A 139 9.25 -4.54 -6.83
N ALA A 140 9.17 -4.18 -5.54
CA ALA A 140 8.40 -3.03 -5.08
C ALA A 140 8.90 -1.72 -5.68
N LEU A 141 10.23 -1.51 -5.73
CA LEU A 141 10.85 -0.32 -6.32
C LEU A 141 10.61 -0.26 -7.82
N PHE A 142 10.81 -1.37 -8.54
CA PHE A 142 10.61 -1.42 -9.97
C PHE A 142 9.20 -0.99 -10.37
N TYR A 143 8.17 -1.56 -9.75
CA TYR A 143 6.79 -1.22 -10.11
C TYR A 143 6.35 0.16 -9.62
N HIS A 144 6.89 0.66 -8.52
CA HIS A 144 6.70 2.05 -8.12
C HIS A 144 7.21 2.99 -9.21
N ASP A 145 8.45 2.81 -9.62
CA ASP A 145 9.11 3.66 -10.60
C ASP A 145 8.53 3.49 -12.00
N PHE A 146 8.17 2.25 -12.36
CA PHE A 146 7.53 1.96 -13.63
C PHE A 146 6.18 2.69 -13.77
N LEU A 147 5.33 2.64 -12.74
CA LEU A 147 4.04 3.31 -12.78
C LEU A 147 4.21 4.84 -12.78
N ALA A 148 5.07 5.39 -11.92
CA ALA A 148 5.31 6.82 -11.86
C ALA A 148 5.98 7.39 -13.12
N ALA A 149 6.74 6.57 -13.88
CA ALA A 149 7.43 7.00 -15.10
C ALA A 149 6.62 6.85 -16.39
N ASN A 150 5.62 5.95 -16.41
CA ASN A 150 4.93 5.57 -17.63
C ASN A 150 3.42 5.87 -17.63
N TYR A 151 2.87 6.31 -16.49
CA TYR A 151 1.46 6.65 -16.33
C TYR A 151 1.33 8.09 -15.85
N GLU A 152 0.17 8.72 -16.10
CA GLU A 152 -0.10 10.10 -15.75
C GLU A 152 -1.19 10.23 -14.70
N TYR A 153 -1.11 11.24 -13.83
CA TYR A 153 -2.22 11.57 -12.95
C TYR A 153 -3.40 12.15 -13.73
N ASP A 154 -4.58 11.54 -13.61
CA ASP A 154 -5.79 12.00 -14.28
C ASP A 154 -6.40 13.24 -13.61
N THR A 155 -6.03 14.41 -14.10
CA THR A 155 -6.55 15.70 -13.61
C THR A 155 -8.02 15.95 -13.97
N SER A 156 -8.63 15.08 -14.81
CA SER A 156 -10.07 15.13 -15.10
C SER A 156 -10.90 14.35 -14.08
N TYR A 157 -10.25 13.61 -13.18
CA TYR A 157 -10.90 12.81 -12.13
C TYR A 157 -11.92 11.82 -12.68
N SER A 158 -11.60 11.13 -13.76
CA SER A 158 -12.52 10.22 -14.47
C SER A 158 -12.19 8.74 -14.30
N ILE A 159 -10.93 8.39 -14.02
CA ILE A 159 -10.44 7.00 -13.98
C ILE A 159 -10.01 6.64 -12.56
N TYR A 160 -10.79 5.73 -11.94
CA TYR A 160 -10.63 5.32 -10.54
C TYR A 160 -10.25 3.85 -10.38
N ASP A 161 -10.34 3.04 -11.41
CA ASP A 161 -10.11 1.60 -11.39
C ASP A 161 -8.84 1.20 -12.13
N ALA A 162 -8.35 -0.02 -11.83
CA ALA A 162 -7.09 -0.53 -12.38
C ALA A 162 -7.18 -0.83 -13.88
N TYR A 163 -8.34 -1.32 -14.38
CA TYR A 163 -8.49 -1.61 -15.80
C TYR A 163 -8.46 -0.31 -16.62
N GLY A 164 -9.25 0.69 -16.21
CA GLY A 164 -9.25 2.02 -16.83
C GLY A 164 -7.87 2.67 -16.83
N PHE A 165 -7.12 2.51 -15.72
CA PHE A 165 -5.76 3.00 -15.57
C PHE A 165 -4.80 2.37 -16.59
N LEU A 166 -4.76 1.04 -16.64
CA LEU A 166 -3.89 0.31 -17.56
C LEU A 166 -4.23 0.60 -19.02
N LYS A 167 -5.51 0.67 -19.35
CA LYS A 167 -6.00 0.94 -20.71
C LYS A 167 -5.70 2.34 -21.21
N ASN A 168 -5.82 3.34 -20.34
CA ASN A 168 -5.69 4.76 -20.72
C ASN A 168 -4.36 5.38 -20.30
N GLN A 169 -3.51 4.63 -19.62
CA GLN A 169 -2.22 5.06 -19.07
C GLN A 169 -2.32 6.30 -18.17
N LYS A 170 -3.44 6.45 -17.48
CA LYS A 170 -3.68 7.52 -16.50
C LYS A 170 -4.79 7.17 -15.53
N GLY A 171 -4.74 7.76 -14.34
CA GLY A 171 -5.78 7.61 -13.33
C GLY A 171 -5.55 8.46 -12.10
N VAL A 172 -6.52 8.43 -11.18
CA VAL A 172 -6.37 9.10 -9.88
C VAL A 172 -5.69 8.17 -8.87
N CYS A 173 -5.46 8.65 -7.65
CA CYS A 173 -4.78 7.89 -6.58
C CYS A 173 -5.34 6.48 -6.36
N GLN A 174 -6.67 6.29 -6.44
CA GLN A 174 -7.29 4.96 -6.30
C GLN A 174 -6.86 4.00 -7.41
N ALA A 175 -6.74 4.46 -8.64
CA ALA A 175 -6.32 3.64 -9.76
C ALA A 175 -4.86 3.21 -9.65
N TYR A 176 -3.96 4.11 -9.22
CA TYR A 176 -2.57 3.78 -8.86
C TYR A 176 -2.50 2.74 -7.75
N THR A 177 -3.22 2.97 -6.64
CA THR A 177 -3.25 2.07 -5.48
C THR A 177 -3.71 0.67 -5.86
N LEU A 178 -4.80 0.55 -6.61
CA LEU A 178 -5.35 -0.75 -7.05
C LEU A 178 -4.41 -1.48 -8.01
N THR A 179 -3.82 -0.76 -8.97
CA THR A 179 -2.88 -1.36 -9.92
C THR A 179 -1.63 -1.84 -9.20
N TYR A 180 -1.08 -1.02 -8.30
CA TYR A 180 0.08 -1.42 -7.49
C TYR A 180 -0.24 -2.63 -6.61
N THR A 181 -1.42 -2.69 -5.99
CA THR A 181 -1.87 -3.87 -5.23
C THR A 181 -1.92 -5.12 -6.11
N ALA A 182 -2.51 -5.05 -7.32
CA ALA A 182 -2.56 -6.19 -8.24
C ALA A 182 -1.17 -6.72 -8.61
N LEU A 183 -0.20 -5.80 -8.81
CA LEU A 183 1.18 -6.16 -9.11
C LEU A 183 1.86 -6.84 -7.91
N MET A 184 1.74 -6.28 -6.72
CA MET A 184 2.33 -6.85 -5.51
C MET A 184 1.73 -8.23 -5.16
N ASP A 185 0.42 -8.38 -5.30
CA ASP A 185 -0.28 -9.66 -5.06
C ASP A 185 0.25 -10.78 -5.97
N HIS A 186 0.55 -10.47 -7.24
CA HIS A 186 1.12 -11.45 -8.17
C HIS A 186 2.45 -12.03 -7.69
N PHE A 187 3.32 -11.17 -7.14
CA PHE A 187 4.63 -11.58 -6.62
C PHE A 187 4.57 -12.07 -5.15
N GLY A 188 3.38 -12.18 -4.57
CA GLY A 188 3.22 -12.61 -3.19
C GLY A 188 3.73 -11.62 -2.15
N ILE A 189 3.89 -10.35 -2.51
CA ILE A 189 4.30 -9.26 -1.62
C ILE A 189 3.05 -8.70 -0.93
N PRO A 190 2.91 -8.83 0.40
CA PRO A 190 1.72 -8.34 1.07
C PRO A 190 1.54 -6.83 0.88
N CYS A 191 0.42 -6.45 0.29
CA CYS A 191 0.09 -5.08 -0.04
C CYS A 191 -1.39 -4.81 0.22
N THR A 192 -1.71 -3.63 0.71
CA THR A 192 -3.09 -3.18 0.91
C THR A 192 -3.17 -1.66 0.80
N TYR A 193 -4.33 -1.08 1.11
CA TYR A 193 -4.52 0.36 1.04
C TYR A 193 -4.40 1.06 2.40
N VAL A 194 -4.09 2.33 2.35
CA VAL A 194 -4.32 3.32 3.40
C VAL A 194 -5.14 4.44 2.79
N SER A 195 -6.20 4.89 3.47
CA SER A 195 -7.02 6.00 3.01
C SER A 195 -7.21 7.06 4.09
N SER A 196 -7.45 8.29 3.67
CA SER A 196 -7.83 9.41 4.52
C SER A 196 -8.89 10.25 3.81
N GLU A 197 -10.07 10.36 4.43
CA GLU A 197 -11.15 11.21 3.91
C GLU A 197 -10.78 12.70 4.01
N ASN A 198 -10.09 13.09 5.10
CA ASN A 198 -9.63 14.46 5.29
C ASN A 198 -8.70 14.94 4.17
N MET A 199 -7.90 14.04 3.63
CA MET A 199 -7.04 14.32 2.47
C MET A 199 -7.73 14.04 1.13
N ASN A 200 -8.87 13.36 1.13
CA ASN A 200 -9.48 12.78 -0.08
C ASN A 200 -8.44 12.01 -0.90
N HIS A 201 -7.70 11.10 -0.23
CA HIS A 201 -6.56 10.41 -0.81
C HIS A 201 -6.47 8.97 -0.34
N ILE A 202 -5.87 8.13 -1.19
CA ILE A 202 -5.61 6.71 -0.92
C ILE A 202 -4.23 6.34 -1.49
N TRP A 203 -3.50 5.48 -0.77
CA TRP A 203 -2.16 4.99 -1.14
C TRP A 203 -1.96 3.58 -0.60
N ASN A 204 -0.79 2.99 -0.79
CA ASN A 204 -0.52 1.62 -0.37
C ASN A 204 0.17 1.54 1.01
N ALA A 205 -0.13 0.46 1.72
CA ALA A 205 0.72 -0.15 2.73
C ALA A 205 1.35 -1.40 2.13
N VAL A 206 2.67 -1.56 2.21
CA VAL A 206 3.39 -2.69 1.64
C VAL A 206 4.34 -3.30 2.67
N TYR A 207 4.45 -4.65 2.67
CA TYR A 207 5.34 -5.38 3.57
C TYR A 207 6.62 -5.78 2.86
N VAL A 208 7.70 -5.12 3.23
CA VAL A 208 9.03 -5.31 2.64
C VAL A 208 10.05 -5.47 3.76
N ASP A 209 11.00 -6.39 3.62
CA ASP A 209 12.11 -6.61 4.54
C ASP A 209 11.70 -6.72 6.02
N GLY A 210 10.58 -7.41 6.25
CA GLY A 210 10.09 -7.70 7.60
C GLY A 210 9.29 -6.59 8.28
N SER A 211 8.95 -5.50 7.56
CA SER A 211 8.19 -4.37 8.11
C SER A 211 7.14 -3.84 7.13
N TRP A 212 6.08 -3.23 7.67
CA TRP A 212 5.11 -2.47 6.89
C TRP A 212 5.57 -1.03 6.72
N TYR A 213 5.46 -0.52 5.49
CA TYR A 213 5.77 0.84 5.11
C TYR A 213 4.62 1.47 4.34
N HIS A 214 4.53 2.80 4.37
CA HIS A 214 3.69 3.55 3.44
C HIS A 214 4.39 3.68 2.09
N LEU A 215 3.62 3.58 1.02
CA LEU A 215 4.09 3.74 -0.35
C LEU A 215 3.02 4.47 -1.16
N ASP A 216 3.38 5.58 -1.79
CA ASP A 216 2.43 6.41 -2.53
C ASP A 216 2.98 6.82 -3.89
N VAL A 217 2.75 5.97 -4.88
CA VAL A 217 3.15 6.21 -6.27
C VAL A 217 2.58 7.53 -6.80
N THR A 218 1.32 7.85 -6.42
CA THR A 218 0.65 9.07 -6.90
C THR A 218 1.37 10.35 -6.49
N HIS A 219 1.88 10.43 -5.25
CA HIS A 219 2.61 11.59 -4.78
C HIS A 219 4.06 11.64 -5.27
N ASP A 220 4.61 10.49 -5.68
CA ASP A 220 5.93 10.40 -6.28
C ASP A 220 5.92 10.59 -7.80
N ASP A 221 4.71 10.52 -8.42
CA ASP A 221 4.46 10.89 -9.81
C ASP A 221 4.24 12.42 -9.93
N PRO A 222 5.10 13.16 -10.61
CA PRO A 222 4.97 14.62 -10.70
C PRO A 222 3.79 15.04 -11.57
N VAL A 223 2.80 15.71 -10.96
CA VAL A 223 1.74 16.44 -11.69
C VAL A 223 2.37 17.68 -12.36
N TYR A 224 2.15 17.81 -13.44
CA TYR A 224 2.40 17.79 -14.85
C TYR A 224 3.53 16.79 -15.20
N ASP A 225 3.18 15.74 -15.87
CA ASP A 225 4.10 14.68 -16.25
C ASP A 225 5.36 15.24 -16.89
N ARG A 226 6.49 14.64 -16.54
CA ARG A 226 7.80 14.93 -17.12
C ARG A 226 8.49 13.60 -17.37
N GLU A 227 8.64 13.27 -18.61
CA GLU A 227 9.25 12.03 -19.10
C GLU A 227 10.50 11.64 -18.27
N GLY A 228 10.45 10.45 -17.67
CA GLY A 228 11.54 9.87 -16.87
C GLY A 228 11.73 10.48 -15.49
N ARG A 229 10.88 11.40 -15.03
CA ARG A 229 10.96 11.97 -13.69
C ARG A 229 10.11 11.16 -12.72
N VAL A 230 10.77 10.59 -11.72
CA VAL A 230 10.16 9.89 -10.58
C VAL A 230 10.75 10.45 -9.31
N LYS A 231 9.91 10.67 -8.30
CA LYS A 231 10.34 10.97 -6.93
C LYS A 231 10.25 9.72 -6.07
N HIS A 232 10.91 9.76 -4.94
CA HIS A 232 10.88 8.69 -3.95
C HIS A 232 10.55 9.20 -2.54
N ASP A 233 9.95 10.38 -2.46
CA ASP A 233 9.61 11.04 -1.21
C ASP A 233 8.59 10.26 -0.37
N TYR A 234 7.82 9.38 -1.01
CA TYR A 234 6.78 8.57 -0.40
C TYR A 234 6.98 7.06 -0.64
N PHE A 235 8.13 6.66 -1.16
CA PHE A 235 8.47 5.25 -1.34
C PHE A 235 9.02 4.67 -0.04
N LEU A 236 8.34 3.65 0.53
CA LEU A 236 8.70 2.95 1.77
C LEU A 236 8.99 3.88 2.96
N SER A 237 8.15 4.91 3.13
CA SER A 237 8.23 5.82 4.26
C SER A 237 7.66 5.20 5.54
N GLY A 238 8.34 5.43 6.68
CA GLY A 238 7.85 5.05 8.00
C GLY A 238 6.74 5.98 8.50
N SER A 239 6.10 5.61 9.62
CA SER A 239 4.97 6.35 10.18
C SER A 239 5.34 7.78 10.60
N LEU A 240 6.56 8.02 11.09
CA LEU A 240 7.01 9.36 11.48
C LEU A 240 7.11 10.30 10.26
N THR A 241 7.75 9.84 9.18
CA THR A 241 7.87 10.61 7.93
C THR A 241 6.50 10.82 7.29
N THR A 242 5.66 9.78 7.28
CA THR A 242 4.31 9.87 6.72
C THR A 242 3.45 10.86 7.51
N ALA A 243 3.50 10.86 8.84
CA ALA A 243 2.77 11.82 9.68
C ALA A 243 3.22 13.27 9.40
N GLU A 244 4.50 13.51 9.16
CA GLU A 244 5.01 14.83 8.79
C GLU A 244 4.55 15.24 7.38
N LYS A 245 4.77 14.39 6.36
CA LYS A 245 4.46 14.69 4.95
C LYS A 245 2.96 14.70 4.66
N LYS A 246 2.18 13.92 5.39
CA LYS A 246 0.72 13.78 5.25
C LYS A 246 -0.01 14.28 6.51
N ALA A 247 0.38 15.43 7.05
CA ALA A 247 -0.18 15.99 8.29
C ALA A 247 -1.71 16.19 8.26
N GLY A 248 -2.34 16.22 7.08
CA GLY A 248 -3.79 16.24 6.91
C GLY A 248 -4.48 14.89 7.11
N ALA A 249 -3.74 13.77 7.10
CA ALA A 249 -4.28 12.42 7.22
C ALA A 249 -4.50 12.02 8.69
N THR A 250 -5.30 12.78 9.43
CA THR A 250 -5.58 12.52 10.86
C THR A 250 -6.60 11.40 11.11
N ASP A 251 -7.20 10.87 10.05
CA ASP A 251 -8.27 9.88 10.02
C ASP A 251 -7.90 8.63 9.21
N MET A 252 -6.62 8.26 9.19
CA MET A 252 -6.15 7.12 8.39
C MET A 252 -6.87 5.82 8.72
N VAL A 253 -7.34 5.14 7.68
CA VAL A 253 -7.89 3.78 7.73
C VAL A 253 -6.99 2.88 6.89
N VAL A 254 -6.62 1.72 7.42
CA VAL A 254 -5.81 0.72 6.71
C VAL A 254 -6.62 -0.54 6.42
N GLY A 255 -6.49 -1.03 5.21
CA GLY A 255 -7.18 -2.23 4.73
C GLY A 255 -6.55 -3.52 5.22
N GLY A 256 -6.55 -3.76 6.53
CA GLY A 256 -6.00 -5.00 7.05
C GLY A 256 -5.90 -5.03 8.59
N ALA A 257 -5.79 -6.24 9.21
CA ALA A 257 -5.53 -6.40 10.63
C ALA A 257 -4.05 -6.63 10.90
N GLY A 258 -3.63 -6.20 12.10
CA GLY A 258 -2.29 -6.47 12.58
C GLY A 258 -1.20 -5.73 11.81
N ILE A 259 -1.57 -4.73 11.00
CA ILE A 259 -0.62 -3.88 10.31
C ILE A 259 -0.07 -2.87 11.30
N VAL A 260 1.22 -3.01 11.57
CA VAL A 260 1.98 -2.07 12.40
C VAL A 260 3.10 -1.52 11.53
N PHE A 261 3.00 -0.24 11.18
CA PHE A 261 4.01 0.41 10.36
C PHE A 261 5.33 0.56 11.11
N SER A 262 6.45 0.43 10.40
CA SER A 262 7.75 0.87 10.89
C SER A 262 7.68 2.34 11.28
N GLU A 263 8.27 2.72 12.41
CA GLU A 263 8.41 4.13 12.77
C GLU A 263 9.39 4.84 11.82
N ASN A 264 10.46 4.14 11.44
CA ASN A 264 11.51 4.66 10.59
C ASN A 264 11.26 4.28 9.13
N ASN A 265 11.82 5.09 8.24
CA ASN A 265 11.88 4.80 6.81
C ASN A 265 12.67 3.52 6.55
N HIS A 266 12.44 2.92 5.37
CA HIS A 266 13.29 1.84 4.87
C HIS A 266 14.76 2.29 4.77
N PRO A 267 15.75 1.44 4.98
CA PRO A 267 17.17 1.81 4.97
C PRO A 267 17.64 2.55 3.69
N PHE A 268 17.04 2.25 2.54
CA PHE A 268 17.36 2.93 1.27
C PHE A 268 16.60 4.23 1.03
N TYR A 269 15.65 4.58 1.86
CA TYR A 269 14.79 5.76 1.67
C TYR A 269 15.58 7.05 1.39
N GLU A 270 16.54 7.37 2.26
CA GLU A 270 17.33 8.62 2.12
C GLU A 270 18.17 8.62 0.83
N LEU A 271 18.70 7.48 0.42
CA LEU A 271 19.41 7.35 -0.84
C LEU A 271 18.49 7.63 -2.03
N LEU A 272 17.32 6.96 -2.06
CA LEU A 272 16.37 7.07 -3.17
C LEU A 272 15.79 8.48 -3.28
N CYS A 273 15.52 9.18 -2.17
CA CYS A 273 15.09 10.57 -2.16
C CYS A 273 16.08 11.56 -2.83
N THR A 274 17.34 11.17 -3.02
CA THR A 274 18.32 11.98 -3.76
C THR A 274 18.24 11.79 -5.28
N SER A 275 17.43 10.82 -5.76
CA SER A 275 17.12 10.65 -7.18
C SER A 275 15.79 11.32 -7.53
N ASN A 276 15.74 11.96 -8.69
CA ASN A 276 14.52 12.48 -9.29
C ASN A 276 14.23 11.79 -10.65
N ALA A 277 14.70 10.55 -10.81
CA ALA A 277 14.51 9.72 -11.99
C ALA A 277 14.26 8.29 -11.57
N ALA A 278 13.58 7.53 -12.39
CA ALA A 278 13.38 6.11 -12.16
C ALA A 278 14.72 5.38 -11.92
N ILE A 279 14.71 4.49 -10.95
CA ILE A 279 15.79 3.54 -10.74
C ILE A 279 15.54 2.36 -11.66
N VAL A 280 16.52 2.01 -12.45
CA VAL A 280 16.36 1.01 -13.52
C VAL A 280 17.31 -0.15 -13.33
N GLU A 281 16.83 -1.35 -13.65
CA GLU A 281 17.67 -2.54 -13.73
C GLU A 281 18.23 -2.70 -15.16
N GLY A 282 19.46 -3.13 -15.26
CA GLY A 282 20.11 -3.49 -16.53
C GLY A 282 21.26 -4.45 -16.34
N ARG A 283 21.16 -5.65 -16.93
CA ARG A 283 22.20 -6.70 -16.88
C ARG A 283 22.49 -7.22 -15.48
N GLY A 284 21.45 -7.38 -14.66
CA GLY A 284 21.56 -7.84 -13.27
C GLY A 284 22.12 -6.79 -12.31
N LYS A 285 22.00 -5.50 -12.64
CA LYS A 285 22.46 -4.39 -11.81
C LYS A 285 21.45 -3.24 -11.82
N TRP A 286 21.38 -2.55 -10.72
CA TRP A 286 20.51 -1.40 -10.56
C TRP A 286 21.27 -0.08 -10.79
N TYR A 287 20.63 0.87 -11.43
CA TYR A 287 21.21 2.17 -11.76
C TYR A 287 20.24 3.28 -11.42
N GLY A 288 20.78 4.37 -10.85
CA GLY A 288 20.04 5.59 -10.56
C GLY A 288 20.79 6.83 -11.04
N ILE A 289 20.03 7.88 -11.35
CA ILE A 289 20.57 9.21 -11.61
C ILE A 289 20.45 10.02 -10.33
N PHE A 290 21.59 10.43 -9.80
CA PHE A 290 21.69 11.24 -8.59
C PHE A 290 22.23 12.63 -8.94
N ALA A 291 21.84 13.65 -8.17
CA ALA A 291 22.25 15.01 -8.41
C ALA A 291 22.55 15.75 -7.10
N ASP A 292 23.50 16.68 -7.18
CA ASP A 292 23.71 17.73 -6.19
C ASP A 292 23.52 19.12 -6.83
N ASP A 293 23.82 20.18 -6.10
CA ASP A 293 23.67 21.56 -6.59
C ASP A 293 24.52 21.88 -7.82
N SER A 294 25.49 21.06 -8.16
CA SER A 294 26.51 21.34 -9.18
C SER A 294 26.56 20.37 -10.35
N SER A 295 26.10 19.15 -10.14
CA SER A 295 26.24 18.05 -11.11
C SER A 295 25.20 16.96 -10.93
N ALA A 296 24.94 16.20 -12.02
CA ALA A 296 24.21 14.94 -11.99
C ALA A 296 25.12 13.83 -12.50
N TRP A 297 24.95 12.64 -11.94
CA TRP A 297 25.75 11.47 -12.33
C TRP A 297 24.93 10.18 -12.28
N LEU A 298 25.29 9.23 -13.12
CA LEU A 298 24.77 7.86 -13.08
C LEU A 298 25.56 7.05 -12.04
N SER A 299 24.87 6.28 -11.20
CA SER A 299 25.51 5.34 -10.27
C SER A 299 24.90 3.95 -10.42
N GLU A 300 25.74 2.95 -10.33
CA GLU A 300 25.31 1.58 -9.98
C GLU A 300 24.96 1.54 -8.49
N ILE A 301 23.86 0.88 -8.16
CA ILE A 301 23.36 0.72 -6.79
C ILE A 301 23.50 -0.76 -6.45
N ASP A 302 24.19 -1.05 -5.35
CA ASP A 302 24.23 -2.37 -4.76
C ASP A 302 23.29 -2.35 -3.52
N PHE A 303 22.14 -2.96 -3.65
CA PHE A 303 21.16 -3.04 -2.57
C PHE A 303 21.57 -4.02 -1.45
N ASP A 304 22.51 -4.93 -1.70
CA ASP A 304 23.04 -5.82 -0.65
C ASP A 304 23.96 -5.08 0.32
N SER A 305 24.78 -4.17 -0.19
CA SER A 305 25.77 -3.43 0.60
C SER A 305 25.41 -1.99 0.92
N ALA A 306 24.29 -1.49 0.42
CA ALA A 306 23.86 -0.08 0.54
C ALA A 306 24.92 0.92 0.02
N VAL A 307 25.67 0.55 -0.99
CA VAL A 307 26.72 1.38 -1.58
C VAL A 307 26.35 1.79 -2.99
N THR A 308 26.51 3.07 -3.31
CA THR A 308 26.48 3.56 -4.70
C THR A 308 27.90 3.68 -5.23
N VAL A 309 28.12 3.11 -6.41
CA VAL A 309 29.39 3.27 -7.14
C VAL A 309 29.12 4.11 -8.38
N LYS A 310 29.80 5.25 -8.51
CA LYS A 310 29.69 6.09 -9.68
C LYS A 310 30.02 5.27 -10.92
N ALA A 311 29.11 5.18 -11.88
CA ALA A 311 29.35 4.47 -13.12
C ALA A 311 30.38 5.26 -13.96
N ASP A 312 31.39 4.56 -14.47
CA ASP A 312 32.42 5.13 -15.35
C ASP A 312 31.91 5.36 -16.80
#